data_d8bc7cc4b876fad3813aff8006a5e764
#
_entry.id   d8bc7cc4b876fad3813aff8006a5e764
#
_cell.length_a   1.000
_cell.length_b   1.000
_cell.length_c   1.000
_cell.angle_alpha   90.00
_cell.angle_beta   90.00
_cell.angle_gamma   90.00
#
_symmetry.space_group_name_H-M   'P 1'
#
loop_
_entity.id
_entity.type
_entity.pdbx_description
1 polymer ?
#
loop_
_entity_poly.entity_id
_entity_poly.type
_entity_poly.pdbx_seq_one_letter_code
_entity_poly.pdbx_strand_id
1 'polypeptide(L)'
;MRIDLRLILSFCMAAIINVFAIASHADETCNSPYMSGLIKGQEDFVHVWTLGVPGMGDGSDKLVTIDANPASKTYGKVIHKISVGGRGEAHHMGFTDDRKYLWAGGLDDSTIYVFDVGSNPSHPKLIRRIDTLSAKTGYVGPHTFYALPGRMLIGSLSNAANKGGITGMSVYNNKGDFVAKYDMPTSTIKQVKGDGYGYDIAVNPAKNALLTSSFTGWNNYMRDLGEVVKDPEAMKLFGNTMVMWNLKTMQPEQILAVPGAPLEIRWALPEGQNWAITATALTSQLWLVKRDARGIWQAKDVAAIGDPTKIPLPVDISITSDAKGLWVNTFMDGTTHYFDLSNPEHPRETYSKHTGSQVNMVSQSWDGHRVYLTSSLLSRWDKQGKDDEQFLRAFQWDGHELTPAFEIDFSKEQLGRPHHMKFTANPSRLASLTGTSLH
;
A
#
# COMPACT_ATOMS: atom_id res chain seq x y z
N MET A 1 30.55 8.57 -79.00
CA MET A 1 31.25 7.75 -77.97
C MET A 1 30.46 7.94 -76.67
N ARG A 2 29.84 6.88 -76.23
CA ARG A 2 28.86 6.88 -75.15
C ARG A 2 29.48 6.98 -73.80
N ILE A 3 28.93 7.82 -72.94
CA ILE A 3 29.25 7.78 -71.49
C ILE A 3 27.94 7.55 -70.75
N ASP A 4 27.77 6.36 -70.14
CA ASP A 4 26.70 6.02 -69.26
C ASP A 4 27.00 6.55 -67.87
N LEU A 5 26.14 7.44 -67.39
CA LEU A 5 26.21 7.93 -66.01
C LEU A 5 25.12 7.22 -65.21
N ARG A 6 25.48 6.16 -64.46
CA ARG A 6 24.59 5.53 -63.46
C ARG A 6 24.67 6.28 -62.15
N LEU A 7 23.62 7.04 -61.89
CA LEU A 7 23.38 7.65 -60.59
C LEU A 7 23.02 6.51 -59.56
N ILE A 8 23.86 6.32 -58.60
CA ILE A 8 23.57 5.49 -57.43
C ILE A 8 22.87 6.41 -56.41
N LEU A 9 21.53 6.33 -56.28
CA LEU A 9 20.83 6.90 -55.16
C LEU A 9 20.94 5.95 -53.96
N SER A 10 21.79 6.28 -53.00
CA SER A 10 21.78 5.65 -51.71
C SER A 10 20.60 6.21 -50.89
N PHE A 11 19.57 5.43 -50.73
CA PHE A 11 18.52 5.70 -49.76
C PHE A 11 19.07 5.35 -48.37
N CYS A 12 19.46 6.36 -47.61
CA CYS A 12 19.61 6.22 -46.16
C CYS A 12 18.25 6.14 -45.52
N MET A 13 17.77 4.93 -45.28
CA MET A 13 16.61 4.67 -44.44
C MET A 13 17.03 4.90 -42.99
N ALA A 14 16.84 6.11 -42.49
CA ALA A 14 16.96 6.39 -41.06
C ALA A 14 15.80 5.69 -40.36
N ALA A 15 16.05 4.51 -39.78
CA ALA A 15 15.15 3.88 -38.87
C ALA A 15 15.04 4.78 -37.63
N ILE A 16 13.98 5.55 -37.53
CA ILE A 16 13.60 6.23 -36.27
C ILE A 16 13.16 5.12 -35.33
N ILE A 17 14.07 4.66 -34.50
CA ILE A 17 13.74 3.85 -33.32
C ILE A 17 13.03 4.81 -32.38
N ASN A 18 11.68 4.79 -32.43
CA ASN A 18 10.88 5.33 -31.37
C ASN A 18 11.15 4.48 -30.12
N VAL A 19 12.14 4.87 -29.34
CA VAL A 19 12.25 4.43 -27.95
C VAL A 19 11.05 5.05 -27.25
N PHE A 20 9.96 4.30 -27.18
CA PHE A 20 8.92 4.59 -26.20
C PHE A 20 9.63 4.47 -24.84
N ALA A 21 10.00 5.60 -24.28
CA ALA A 21 10.28 5.68 -22.87
C ALA A 21 9.00 5.19 -22.19
N ILE A 22 9.01 3.97 -21.68
CA ILE A 22 7.98 3.49 -20.78
C ILE A 22 8.15 4.42 -19.57
N ALA A 23 7.24 5.39 -19.47
CA ALA A 23 7.21 6.27 -18.33
C ALA A 23 7.05 5.35 -17.11
N SER A 24 8.09 5.24 -16.32
CA SER A 24 8.05 4.50 -15.09
C SER A 24 7.14 5.28 -14.13
N HIS A 25 6.15 4.64 -13.58
CA HIS A 25 5.23 5.25 -12.64
C HIS A 25 5.59 4.73 -11.25
N ALA A 26 5.81 5.63 -10.32
CA ALA A 26 6.04 5.27 -8.93
C ALA A 26 4.81 4.54 -8.37
N ASP A 27 5.03 3.63 -7.46
CA ASP A 27 3.96 2.84 -6.87
C ASP A 27 3.30 3.60 -5.70
N GLU A 28 2.00 3.82 -5.79
CA GLU A 28 1.22 4.15 -4.59
C GLU A 28 1.22 2.92 -3.69
N THR A 29 1.32 3.10 -2.39
CA THR A 29 1.22 1.99 -1.43
C THR A 29 0.01 1.10 -1.73
N CYS A 30 0.18 -0.20 -1.71
CA CYS A 30 -0.85 -1.23 -1.96
C CYS A 30 -1.55 -1.12 -3.34
N ASN A 31 -0.84 -0.73 -4.39
CA ASN A 31 -1.42 -0.69 -5.73
C ASN A 31 -1.34 -2.05 -6.44
N SER A 32 -2.42 -2.41 -7.10
CA SER A 32 -2.45 -3.59 -7.94
C SER A 32 -1.82 -3.36 -9.32
N PRO A 33 -0.98 -4.27 -9.84
CA PRO A 33 -0.39 -4.15 -11.17
C PRO A 33 -1.41 -4.11 -12.30
N TYR A 34 -2.63 -4.56 -12.07
CA TYR A 34 -3.72 -4.45 -13.05
C TYR A 34 -4.16 -3.01 -13.32
N MET A 35 -3.85 -2.09 -12.42
CA MET A 35 -4.15 -0.66 -12.56
C MET A 35 -3.01 0.17 -13.14
N SER A 36 -1.79 -0.37 -13.23
CA SER A 36 -0.59 0.41 -13.60
C SER A 36 -0.73 1.13 -14.94
N GLY A 37 -1.41 0.52 -15.91
CA GLY A 37 -1.67 1.15 -17.22
C GLY A 37 -2.61 2.36 -17.18
N LEU A 38 -3.35 2.56 -16.08
CA LEU A 38 -4.27 3.68 -15.89
C LEU A 38 -3.63 4.87 -15.18
N ILE A 39 -2.47 4.66 -14.57
CA ILE A 39 -1.71 5.69 -13.86
C ILE A 39 -0.84 6.42 -14.86
N LYS A 40 -1.12 7.72 -15.10
CA LYS A 40 -0.38 8.54 -16.06
C LYS A 40 -0.22 9.97 -15.56
N GLY A 41 0.96 10.54 -15.83
CA GLY A 41 1.24 11.93 -15.48
C GLY A 41 1.48 12.11 -13.98
N GLN A 42 0.85 13.14 -13.41
CA GLN A 42 0.96 13.51 -12.01
C GLN A 42 -0.42 13.56 -11.38
N GLU A 43 -0.52 13.20 -10.11
CA GLU A 43 -1.76 13.29 -9.34
C GLU A 43 -2.23 14.75 -9.22
N ASP A 44 -3.54 14.92 -9.17
CA ASP A 44 -4.19 16.20 -8.86
C ASP A 44 -4.75 16.19 -7.43
N PHE A 45 -5.10 15.01 -6.88
CA PHE A 45 -5.73 14.89 -5.57
C PHE A 45 -5.14 13.75 -4.76
N VAL A 46 -5.03 13.98 -3.44
CA VAL A 46 -4.77 12.95 -2.45
C VAL A 46 -6.04 12.72 -1.64
N HIS A 47 -6.49 11.47 -1.59
CA HIS A 47 -7.56 11.02 -0.72
C HIS A 47 -6.95 10.37 0.51
N VAL A 48 -7.33 10.82 1.70
CA VAL A 48 -6.86 10.28 2.98
C VAL A 48 -8.03 9.65 3.72
N TRP A 49 -7.94 8.37 4.04
CA TRP A 49 -8.89 7.68 4.90
C TRP A 49 -8.52 7.95 6.35
N THR A 50 -9.42 8.58 7.08
CA THR A 50 -9.14 9.25 8.34
C THR A 50 -10.05 8.74 9.43
N LEU A 51 -9.46 8.29 10.53
CA LEU A 51 -10.16 7.86 11.72
C LEU A 51 -10.76 9.06 12.46
N GLY A 52 -12.04 8.98 12.79
CA GLY A 52 -12.71 9.94 13.63
C GLY A 52 -12.22 9.92 15.10
N VAL A 53 -12.15 11.08 15.71
CA VAL A 53 -11.78 11.24 17.12
C VAL A 53 -12.95 11.86 17.87
N PRO A 54 -13.43 11.27 18.98
CA PRO A 54 -14.49 11.86 19.79
C PRO A 54 -14.12 13.28 20.24
N GLY A 55 -15.03 14.24 20.04
CA GLY A 55 -14.80 15.65 20.36
C GLY A 55 -14.02 16.45 19.31
N MET A 56 -13.63 15.83 18.20
CA MET A 56 -12.95 16.49 17.07
C MET A 56 -13.84 16.45 15.83
N GLY A 57 -14.23 17.60 15.32
CA GLY A 57 -15.16 17.70 14.19
C GLY A 57 -16.50 17.01 14.48
N ASP A 58 -16.91 16.09 13.61
CA ASP A 58 -18.12 15.26 13.80
C ASP A 58 -17.83 13.91 14.50
N GLY A 59 -16.58 13.65 14.88
CA GLY A 59 -16.16 12.43 15.56
C GLY A 59 -16.19 11.14 14.69
N SER A 60 -16.57 11.26 13.43
CA SER A 60 -16.74 10.11 12.52
C SER A 60 -15.54 9.89 11.61
N ASP A 61 -15.35 8.65 11.16
CA ASP A 61 -14.42 8.33 10.08
C ASP A 61 -14.83 9.07 8.80
N LYS A 62 -13.86 9.46 8.01
CA LYS A 62 -14.11 10.28 6.81
C LYS A 62 -13.05 10.11 5.74
N LEU A 63 -13.46 10.24 4.49
CA LEU A 63 -12.55 10.43 3.37
C LEU A 63 -12.28 11.92 3.18
N VAL A 64 -11.02 12.32 3.33
CA VAL A 64 -10.56 13.70 3.15
C VAL A 64 -9.87 13.81 1.80
N THR A 65 -10.26 14.80 0.98
CA THR A 65 -9.63 15.07 -0.32
C THR A 65 -8.83 16.35 -0.25
N ILE A 66 -7.56 16.27 -0.66
CA ILE A 66 -6.57 17.34 -0.64
C ILE A 66 -6.14 17.61 -2.08
N ASP A 67 -6.04 18.89 -2.44
CA ASP A 67 -5.50 19.30 -3.74
C ASP A 67 -3.98 19.14 -3.75
N ALA A 68 -3.50 18.26 -4.60
CA ALA A 68 -2.08 17.93 -4.76
C ALA A 68 -1.48 18.50 -6.07
N ASN A 69 -2.26 19.28 -6.85
CA ASN A 69 -1.78 19.85 -8.09
C ASN A 69 -0.99 21.15 -7.82
N PRO A 70 0.33 21.20 -8.04
CA PRO A 70 1.13 22.39 -7.79
C PRO A 70 0.72 23.63 -8.57
N ALA A 71 0.00 23.45 -9.70
CA ALA A 71 -0.50 24.56 -10.50
C ALA A 71 -1.84 25.12 -9.99
N SER A 72 -2.45 24.49 -9.01
CA SER A 72 -3.73 24.90 -8.45
C SER A 72 -3.58 26.00 -7.39
N LYS A 73 -4.57 26.89 -7.30
CA LYS A 73 -4.66 27.90 -6.24
C LYS A 73 -4.93 27.31 -4.85
N THR A 74 -5.41 26.08 -4.82
CA THR A 74 -5.73 25.34 -3.59
C THR A 74 -4.72 24.24 -3.30
N TYR A 75 -3.54 24.26 -3.95
CA TYR A 75 -2.46 23.33 -3.68
C TYR A 75 -2.14 23.19 -2.19
N GLY A 76 -2.09 21.97 -1.70
CA GLY A 76 -1.83 21.68 -0.30
C GLY A 76 -2.98 22.04 0.65
N LYS A 77 -4.23 22.13 0.16
CA LYS A 77 -5.40 22.41 0.99
C LYS A 77 -6.43 21.30 0.94
N VAL A 78 -7.13 21.10 2.04
CA VAL A 78 -8.35 20.27 2.07
C VAL A 78 -9.43 20.95 1.24
N ILE A 79 -9.96 20.25 0.25
CA ILE A 79 -11.00 20.76 -0.65
C ILE A 79 -12.33 20.05 -0.49
N HIS A 80 -12.33 18.84 0.09
CA HIS A 80 -13.55 18.07 0.32
C HIS A 80 -13.36 17.08 1.46
N LYS A 81 -14.46 16.75 2.15
CA LYS A 81 -14.50 15.69 3.15
C LYS A 81 -15.87 15.03 3.18
N ILE A 82 -15.89 13.71 3.32
CA ILE A 82 -17.12 12.91 3.45
C ILE A 82 -17.04 12.08 4.71
N SER A 83 -17.92 12.35 5.65
CA SER A 83 -18.13 11.53 6.83
C SER A 83 -18.96 10.30 6.50
N VAL A 84 -18.64 9.16 7.15
CA VAL A 84 -19.43 7.94 7.03
C VAL A 84 -20.48 7.78 8.13
N GLY A 85 -20.60 8.77 9.02
CA GLY A 85 -21.64 8.80 10.08
C GLY A 85 -21.38 7.84 11.24
N GLY A 86 -20.16 7.41 11.44
CA GLY A 86 -19.75 6.49 12.51
C GLY A 86 -18.23 6.39 12.60
N ARG A 87 -17.76 5.62 13.59
CA ARG A 87 -16.37 5.37 13.83
C ARG A 87 -16.12 3.86 13.83
N GLY A 88 -15.32 3.37 12.89
CA GLY A 88 -15.00 1.96 12.70
C GLY A 88 -13.51 1.66 12.67
N GLU A 89 -12.64 2.58 13.10
CA GLU A 89 -11.18 2.52 12.94
C GLU A 89 -10.79 2.53 11.46
N ALA A 90 -10.90 3.69 10.81
CA ALA A 90 -10.48 3.92 9.43
C ALA A 90 -9.03 3.51 9.22
N HIS A 91 -8.76 2.57 8.29
CA HIS A 91 -7.44 1.99 8.15
C HIS A 91 -6.98 1.96 6.69
N HIS A 92 -7.15 0.89 5.94
CA HIS A 92 -6.69 0.78 4.56
C HIS A 92 -7.80 0.99 3.53
N MET A 93 -7.39 1.32 2.30
CA MET A 93 -8.27 1.48 1.16
C MET A 93 -7.57 1.09 -0.15
N GLY A 94 -8.36 0.71 -1.17
CA GLY A 94 -7.86 0.35 -2.49
C GLY A 94 -8.86 0.66 -3.58
N PHE A 95 -8.36 0.93 -4.79
CA PHE A 95 -9.19 1.16 -5.97
C PHE A 95 -9.73 -0.14 -6.56
N THR A 96 -10.86 -0.05 -7.26
CA THR A 96 -11.25 -1.03 -8.28
C THR A 96 -10.25 -1.01 -9.44
N ASP A 97 -10.21 -2.10 -10.24
CA ASP A 97 -9.29 -2.25 -11.37
C ASP A 97 -9.43 -1.16 -12.45
N ASP A 98 -10.61 -0.52 -12.54
CA ASP A 98 -10.87 0.64 -13.42
C ASP A 98 -10.64 2.00 -12.74
N ARG A 99 -10.21 2.02 -11.47
CA ARG A 99 -9.99 3.19 -10.60
C ARG A 99 -11.20 4.11 -10.43
N LYS A 100 -12.41 3.63 -10.71
CA LYS A 100 -13.61 4.44 -10.52
C LYS A 100 -14.09 4.52 -9.09
N TYR A 101 -13.89 3.43 -8.36
CA TYR A 101 -14.35 3.31 -6.98
C TYR A 101 -13.18 3.07 -6.04
N LEU A 102 -13.24 3.74 -4.90
CA LEU A 102 -12.29 3.56 -3.80
C LEU A 102 -13.01 2.82 -2.66
N TRP A 103 -12.50 1.66 -2.29
CA TRP A 103 -13.01 0.83 -1.21
C TRP A 103 -12.17 1.07 0.03
N ALA A 104 -12.80 1.30 1.19
CA ALA A 104 -12.13 1.63 2.44
C ALA A 104 -12.68 0.80 3.60
N GLY A 105 -11.82 0.34 4.49
CA GLY A 105 -12.16 -0.52 5.60
C GLY A 105 -12.27 0.22 6.92
N GLY A 106 -13.28 -0.16 7.73
CA GLY A 106 -13.33 0.07 9.16
C GLY A 106 -12.91 -1.22 9.85
N LEU A 107 -11.78 -1.21 10.58
CA LEU A 107 -11.25 -2.42 11.21
C LEU A 107 -12.17 -2.96 12.30
N ASP A 108 -12.62 -2.09 13.20
CA ASP A 108 -13.33 -2.46 14.43
C ASP A 108 -14.74 -2.97 14.16
N ASP A 109 -15.45 -2.32 13.24
CA ASP A 109 -16.83 -2.67 12.88
C ASP A 109 -16.93 -3.63 11.70
N SER A 110 -15.77 -3.95 11.07
CA SER A 110 -15.68 -4.82 9.89
C SER A 110 -16.54 -4.36 8.73
N THR A 111 -16.78 -3.06 8.61
CA THR A 111 -17.53 -2.42 7.54
C THR A 111 -16.63 -2.01 6.40
N ILE A 112 -17.13 -2.12 5.17
CA ILE A 112 -16.46 -1.65 3.97
C ILE A 112 -17.29 -0.52 3.37
N TYR A 113 -16.63 0.59 3.11
CA TYR A 113 -17.21 1.78 2.49
C TYR A 113 -16.73 1.90 1.05
N VAL A 114 -17.63 2.22 0.11
CA VAL A 114 -17.31 2.39 -1.31
C VAL A 114 -17.61 3.81 -1.73
N PHE A 115 -16.59 4.50 -2.21
CA PHE A 115 -16.67 5.87 -2.70
C PHE A 115 -16.54 5.90 -4.22
N ASP A 116 -17.43 6.66 -4.88
CA ASP A 116 -17.26 7.04 -6.28
C ASP A 116 -16.28 8.22 -6.36
N VAL A 117 -15.08 7.94 -6.86
CA VAL A 117 -14.01 8.92 -7.10
C VAL A 117 -13.80 9.16 -8.59
N GLY A 118 -14.30 8.28 -9.43
CA GLY A 118 -14.14 8.38 -10.88
C GLY A 118 -15.03 9.46 -11.51
N SER A 119 -16.24 9.64 -11.00
CA SER A 119 -17.18 10.65 -11.53
C SER A 119 -16.75 12.08 -11.24
N ASN A 120 -16.20 12.32 -10.07
CA ASN A 120 -15.64 13.61 -9.66
C ASN A 120 -14.55 13.42 -8.61
N PRO A 121 -13.27 13.32 -9.02
CA PRO A 121 -12.17 13.07 -8.09
C PRO A 121 -11.98 14.14 -7.01
N SER A 122 -12.31 15.39 -7.31
CA SER A 122 -12.21 16.48 -6.31
C SER A 122 -13.32 16.44 -5.25
N HIS A 123 -14.46 15.78 -5.57
CA HIS A 123 -15.63 15.68 -4.69
C HIS A 123 -16.21 14.25 -4.74
N PRO A 124 -15.52 13.27 -4.17
CA PRO A 124 -16.00 11.90 -4.09
C PRO A 124 -17.36 11.80 -3.41
N LYS A 125 -18.07 10.68 -3.62
CA LYS A 125 -19.35 10.40 -2.97
C LYS A 125 -19.34 9.02 -2.35
N LEU A 126 -19.79 8.87 -1.12
CA LEU A 126 -20.09 7.57 -0.53
C LEU A 126 -21.32 7.00 -1.22
N ILE A 127 -21.16 5.85 -1.89
CA ILE A 127 -22.23 5.23 -2.68
C ILE A 127 -22.70 3.90 -2.12
N ARG A 128 -21.90 3.26 -1.25
CA ARG A 128 -22.24 1.96 -0.68
C ARG A 128 -21.54 1.74 0.65
N ARG A 129 -22.23 0.99 1.52
CA ARG A 129 -21.72 0.41 2.77
C ARG A 129 -21.97 -1.08 2.73
N ILE A 130 -20.97 -1.91 3.04
CA ILE A 130 -21.05 -3.36 3.12
C ILE A 130 -20.67 -3.74 4.56
N ASP A 131 -21.67 -4.21 5.31
CA ASP A 131 -21.55 -4.60 6.73
C ASP A 131 -21.68 -6.12 6.93
N THR A 132 -21.65 -6.86 5.84
CA THR A 132 -21.90 -8.31 5.83
C THR A 132 -20.63 -9.15 5.81
N LEU A 133 -19.42 -8.54 5.89
CA LEU A 133 -18.14 -9.25 5.82
C LEU A 133 -18.09 -10.41 6.82
N SER A 134 -18.25 -10.12 8.10
CA SER A 134 -18.16 -11.14 9.16
C SER A 134 -19.24 -12.22 9.01
N ALA A 135 -20.47 -11.85 8.65
CA ALA A 135 -21.56 -12.81 8.46
C ALA A 135 -21.32 -13.74 7.27
N LYS A 136 -20.68 -13.26 6.19
CA LYS A 136 -20.39 -14.05 4.98
C LYS A 136 -19.14 -14.92 5.12
N THR A 137 -18.14 -14.46 5.86
CA THR A 137 -16.81 -15.06 5.87
C THR A 137 -16.40 -15.62 7.23
N GLY A 138 -16.90 -15.06 8.32
CA GLY A 138 -16.41 -15.25 9.68
C GLY A 138 -15.20 -14.38 10.01
N TYR A 139 -14.65 -13.62 9.04
CA TYR A 139 -13.49 -12.75 9.25
C TYR A 139 -13.90 -11.39 9.81
N VAL A 140 -12.92 -10.73 10.46
CA VAL A 140 -13.04 -9.37 11.00
C VAL A 140 -11.80 -8.56 10.62
N GLY A 141 -11.94 -7.24 10.67
CA GLY A 141 -10.85 -6.32 10.38
C GLY A 141 -10.43 -6.36 8.91
N PRO A 142 -11.25 -5.86 7.96
CA PRO A 142 -10.86 -5.72 6.57
C PRO A 142 -9.68 -4.76 6.46
N HIS A 143 -8.54 -5.24 5.96
CA HIS A 143 -7.29 -4.52 5.94
C HIS A 143 -6.88 -4.14 4.52
N THR A 144 -6.27 -5.04 3.77
CA THR A 144 -5.80 -4.77 2.41
C THR A 144 -6.92 -4.92 1.39
N PHE A 145 -7.06 -3.92 0.52
CA PHE A 145 -8.00 -3.90 -0.60
C PHE A 145 -7.21 -3.95 -1.90
N TYR A 146 -7.22 -5.09 -2.59
CA TYR A 146 -6.38 -5.34 -3.74
C TYR A 146 -7.21 -5.64 -4.99
N ALA A 147 -7.09 -4.81 -6.03
CA ALA A 147 -7.85 -5.00 -7.25
C ALA A 147 -7.37 -6.22 -8.04
N LEU A 148 -8.33 -7.04 -8.46
CA LEU A 148 -8.20 -8.05 -9.49
C LEU A 148 -9.15 -7.69 -10.64
N PRO A 149 -8.98 -8.20 -11.87
CA PRO A 149 -9.89 -7.90 -12.97
C PRO A 149 -11.37 -8.15 -12.60
N GLY A 150 -12.17 -7.07 -12.54
CA GLY A 150 -13.60 -7.08 -12.18
C GLY A 150 -13.91 -7.46 -10.71
N ARG A 151 -12.92 -7.48 -9.83
CA ARG A 151 -13.08 -7.96 -8.44
C ARG A 151 -12.17 -7.20 -7.47
N MET A 152 -12.57 -7.18 -6.21
CA MET A 152 -11.77 -6.74 -5.08
C MET A 152 -11.40 -7.95 -4.22
N LEU A 153 -10.11 -8.15 -3.99
CA LEU A 153 -9.58 -9.10 -3.03
C LEU A 153 -9.31 -8.34 -1.72
N ILE A 154 -9.84 -8.83 -0.62
CA ILE A 154 -9.76 -8.14 0.68
C ILE A 154 -9.11 -9.08 1.68
N GLY A 155 -7.97 -8.68 2.23
CA GLY A 155 -7.36 -9.32 3.38
C GLY A 155 -8.05 -8.92 4.67
N SER A 156 -8.16 -9.85 5.60
CA SER A 156 -8.72 -9.60 6.93
C SER A 156 -7.71 -9.95 8.00
N LEU A 157 -7.72 -9.22 9.12
CA LEU A 157 -6.72 -9.37 10.17
C LEU A 157 -6.98 -10.58 11.08
N SER A 158 -8.25 -10.96 11.27
CA SER A 158 -8.60 -12.08 12.15
C SER A 158 -10.00 -12.62 11.87
N ASN A 159 -10.54 -13.40 12.80
CA ASN A 159 -11.91 -13.87 12.77
C ASN A 159 -12.65 -13.58 14.09
N ALA A 160 -13.97 -13.57 14.03
CA ALA A 160 -14.83 -13.25 15.16
C ALA A 160 -14.89 -14.37 16.22
N ALA A 161 -14.60 -15.63 15.84
CA ALA A 161 -14.81 -16.78 16.69
C ALA A 161 -13.73 -16.96 17.76
N ASN A 162 -12.46 -16.84 17.40
CA ASN A 162 -11.35 -17.11 18.31
C ASN A 162 -10.42 -15.91 18.60
N LYS A 163 -10.67 -14.76 17.96
CA LYS A 163 -9.96 -13.49 18.19
C LYS A 163 -8.43 -13.56 18.11
N GLY A 164 -7.85 -14.58 17.52
CA GLY A 164 -6.41 -14.73 17.55
C GLY A 164 -5.83 -15.61 16.47
N GLY A 165 -6.62 -16.09 15.56
CA GLY A 165 -6.10 -16.97 14.53
C GLY A 165 -7.06 -17.10 13.36
N ILE A 166 -6.73 -17.92 12.47
CA ILE A 166 -7.32 -18.26 11.18
C ILE A 166 -8.17 -17.14 10.61
N THR A 167 -7.50 -16.25 9.91
CA THR A 167 -8.14 -15.26 9.06
C THR A 167 -8.09 -15.71 7.61
N GLY A 168 -8.32 -14.80 6.68
CA GLY A 168 -8.24 -15.11 5.26
C GLY A 168 -8.47 -13.91 4.37
N MET A 169 -8.67 -14.25 3.11
CA MET A 169 -9.00 -13.31 2.07
C MET A 169 -10.45 -13.52 1.62
N SER A 170 -11.16 -12.43 1.37
CA SER A 170 -12.49 -12.44 0.76
C SER A 170 -12.46 -11.79 -0.61
N VAL A 171 -13.29 -12.27 -1.53
CA VAL A 171 -13.44 -11.72 -2.88
C VAL A 171 -14.85 -11.19 -3.04
N TYR A 172 -14.92 -9.95 -3.51
CA TYR A 172 -16.16 -9.29 -3.92
C TYR A 172 -16.05 -8.89 -5.39
N ASN A 173 -17.15 -8.87 -6.14
CA ASN A 173 -17.18 -8.22 -7.44
C ASN A 173 -17.19 -6.68 -7.27
N ASN A 174 -16.93 -5.93 -8.34
CA ASN A 174 -16.91 -4.46 -8.28
C ASN A 174 -18.27 -3.84 -7.91
N LYS A 175 -19.37 -4.64 -7.93
CA LYS A 175 -20.69 -4.21 -7.44
C LYS A 175 -20.85 -4.39 -5.94
N GLY A 176 -19.89 -5.03 -5.25
CA GLY A 176 -19.92 -5.29 -3.82
C GLY A 176 -20.69 -6.54 -3.43
N ASP A 177 -20.87 -7.51 -4.32
CA ASP A 177 -21.44 -8.79 -3.99
C ASP A 177 -20.32 -9.77 -3.64
N PHE A 178 -20.52 -10.52 -2.57
CA PHE A 178 -19.57 -11.55 -2.12
C PHE A 178 -19.47 -12.69 -3.14
N VAL A 179 -18.24 -13.11 -3.45
CA VAL A 179 -17.96 -14.17 -4.43
C VAL A 179 -17.34 -15.40 -3.77
N ALA A 180 -16.28 -15.23 -2.97
CA ALA A 180 -15.56 -16.34 -2.36
C ALA A 180 -14.75 -15.90 -1.14
N LYS A 181 -14.28 -16.88 -0.35
CA LYS A 181 -13.27 -16.69 0.69
C LYS A 181 -12.20 -17.76 0.61
N TYR A 182 -11.01 -17.45 1.15
CA TYR A 182 -9.86 -18.32 1.19
C TYR A 182 -9.19 -18.18 2.55
N ASP A 183 -9.21 -19.28 3.33
CA ASP A 183 -8.64 -19.30 4.68
C ASP A 183 -7.11 -19.33 4.64
N MET A 184 -6.45 -18.57 5.52
CA MET A 184 -5.00 -18.65 5.70
C MET A 184 -4.62 -20.03 6.25
N PRO A 185 -3.56 -20.67 5.71
CA PRO A 185 -3.19 -22.02 6.10
C PRO A 185 -2.65 -22.07 7.52
N THR A 186 -3.05 -23.12 8.27
CA THR A 186 -2.51 -23.47 9.59
C THR A 186 -1.78 -24.81 9.58
N SER A 187 -1.87 -25.54 8.45
CA SER A 187 -1.14 -26.79 8.22
C SER A 187 0.29 -26.51 7.73
N THR A 188 1.11 -27.57 7.72
CA THR A 188 2.47 -27.51 7.15
C THR A 188 2.41 -27.64 5.65
N ILE A 189 3.02 -26.66 4.94
CA ILE A 189 3.23 -26.71 3.48
C ILE A 189 4.71 -26.50 3.21
N LYS A 190 5.34 -27.47 2.53
CA LYS A 190 6.78 -27.46 2.24
C LYS A 190 7.64 -27.14 3.49
N GLN A 191 7.42 -27.92 4.56
CA GLN A 191 8.19 -27.91 5.83
C GLN A 191 7.90 -26.75 6.81
N VAL A 192 7.17 -25.73 6.41
CA VAL A 192 6.80 -24.62 7.29
C VAL A 192 5.32 -24.71 7.65
N LYS A 193 5.01 -24.59 8.94
CA LYS A 193 3.64 -24.55 9.45
C LYS A 193 3.11 -23.12 9.36
N GLY A 194 1.91 -22.94 8.82
CA GLY A 194 1.23 -21.65 8.79
C GLY A 194 0.75 -21.22 10.17
N ASP A 195 0.77 -19.93 10.42
CA ASP A 195 0.26 -19.32 11.65
C ASP A 195 -1.23 -18.96 11.57
N GLY A 196 -1.80 -18.93 10.35
CA GLY A 196 -3.20 -18.60 10.13
C GLY A 196 -3.51 -17.11 10.19
N TYR A 197 -2.51 -16.26 10.42
CA TYR A 197 -2.68 -14.80 10.42
C TYR A 197 -2.61 -14.23 9.00
N GLY A 198 -3.16 -13.03 8.81
CA GLY A 198 -3.11 -12.27 7.57
C GLY A 198 -2.85 -10.80 7.85
N TYR A 199 -2.20 -10.13 6.91
CA TYR A 199 -1.97 -8.69 6.94
C TYR A 199 -2.07 -8.10 5.53
N ASP A 200 -1.00 -8.14 4.73
CA ASP A 200 -0.98 -7.58 3.39
C ASP A 200 -1.12 -8.64 2.28
N ILE A 201 -1.49 -8.17 1.10
CA ILE A 201 -1.65 -8.96 -0.11
C ILE A 201 -0.93 -8.24 -1.25
N ALA A 202 -0.11 -8.96 -1.99
CA ALA A 202 0.50 -8.44 -3.20
C ALA A 202 0.50 -9.51 -4.32
N VAL A 203 0.15 -9.13 -5.55
CA VAL A 203 0.11 -10.05 -6.68
C VAL A 203 1.15 -9.74 -7.75
N ASN A 204 1.64 -10.79 -8.39
CA ASN A 204 2.43 -10.71 -9.60
C ASN A 204 1.79 -11.58 -10.69
N PRO A 205 0.99 -11.02 -11.60
CA PRO A 205 0.27 -11.77 -12.62
C PRO A 205 1.21 -12.50 -13.59
N ALA A 206 2.35 -11.91 -13.93
CA ALA A 206 3.35 -12.52 -14.82
C ALA A 206 3.96 -13.79 -14.24
N LYS A 207 3.96 -13.94 -12.91
CA LYS A 207 4.46 -15.12 -12.21
C LYS A 207 3.34 -16.04 -11.73
N ASN A 208 2.08 -15.72 -11.99
CA ASN A 208 0.91 -16.40 -11.42
C ASN A 208 1.02 -16.52 -9.88
N ALA A 209 1.55 -15.50 -9.23
CA ALA A 209 1.86 -15.49 -7.82
C ALA A 209 1.02 -14.45 -7.07
N LEU A 210 0.55 -14.85 -5.90
CA LEU A 210 0.00 -13.99 -4.88
C LEU A 210 0.78 -14.27 -3.60
N LEU A 211 1.22 -13.24 -2.90
CA LEU A 211 1.94 -13.33 -1.64
C LEU A 211 1.15 -12.63 -0.56
N THR A 212 1.01 -13.29 0.59
CA THR A 212 0.38 -12.71 1.79
C THR A 212 1.38 -12.71 2.92
N SER A 213 1.29 -11.70 3.78
CA SER A 213 2.06 -11.62 5.02
C SER A 213 1.17 -11.88 6.23
N SER A 214 1.80 -12.02 7.40
CA SER A 214 1.11 -12.22 8.66
C SER A 214 1.66 -11.25 9.71
N PHE A 215 0.79 -10.65 10.52
CA PHE A 215 1.25 -9.71 11.52
C PHE A 215 0.98 -10.20 12.95
N THR A 216 -0.27 -10.20 13.40
CA THR A 216 -0.55 -10.59 14.79
C THR A 216 -2.00 -11.06 14.96
N GLY A 217 -2.27 -11.74 16.07
CA GLY A 217 -3.62 -12.11 16.47
C GLY A 217 -4.47 -10.89 16.86
N TRP A 218 -5.79 -10.99 16.66
CA TRP A 218 -6.75 -9.91 16.86
C TRP A 218 -6.67 -9.24 18.25
N ASN A 219 -6.39 -10.01 19.31
CA ASN A 219 -6.31 -9.46 20.65
C ASN A 219 -5.20 -8.41 20.80
N ASN A 220 -4.10 -8.53 20.07
CA ASN A 220 -3.01 -7.55 20.11
C ASN A 220 -3.42 -6.22 19.48
N TYR A 221 -4.22 -6.24 18.41
CA TYR A 221 -4.77 -5.01 17.83
C TYR A 221 -5.67 -4.23 18.78
N MET A 222 -6.30 -4.90 19.75
CA MET A 222 -7.26 -4.32 20.70
C MET A 222 -6.62 -3.79 21.98
N ARG A 223 -5.29 -3.91 22.13
CA ARG A 223 -4.56 -3.51 23.34
C ARG A 223 -3.64 -2.33 23.04
N ASP A 224 -3.23 -1.62 24.09
CA ASP A 224 -2.13 -0.63 24.01
C ASP A 224 -0.82 -1.32 23.59
N LEU A 225 -0.07 -0.70 22.66
CA LEU A 225 1.18 -1.27 22.15
C LEU A 225 2.22 -1.47 23.24
N GLY A 226 2.33 -0.53 24.17
CA GLY A 226 3.28 -0.63 25.27
C GLY A 226 2.95 -1.75 26.28
N GLU A 227 1.68 -2.20 26.34
CA GLU A 227 1.27 -3.38 27.10
C GLU A 227 1.55 -4.66 26.32
N VAL A 228 1.28 -4.67 25.01
CA VAL A 228 1.52 -5.84 24.14
C VAL A 228 2.99 -6.23 24.16
N VAL A 229 3.90 -5.28 23.97
CA VAL A 229 5.36 -5.57 23.91
C VAL A 229 5.96 -6.03 25.24
N LYS A 230 5.27 -5.80 26.35
CA LYS A 230 5.70 -6.25 27.69
C LYS A 230 5.10 -7.61 28.10
N ASP A 231 4.12 -8.10 27.33
CA ASP A 231 3.41 -9.34 27.64
C ASP A 231 3.98 -10.49 26.80
N PRO A 232 4.71 -11.46 27.40
CA PRO A 232 5.29 -12.59 26.67
C PRO A 232 4.25 -13.46 25.95
N GLU A 233 3.01 -13.55 26.46
CA GLU A 233 1.96 -14.31 25.79
C GLU A 233 1.41 -13.56 24.56
N ALA A 234 1.28 -12.25 24.65
CA ALA A 234 0.93 -11.42 23.50
C ALA A 234 2.02 -11.49 22.40
N MET A 235 3.30 -11.50 22.79
CA MET A 235 4.42 -11.60 21.85
C MET A 235 4.44 -12.94 21.08
N LYS A 236 3.90 -14.03 21.63
CA LYS A 236 3.74 -15.31 20.93
C LYS A 236 2.67 -15.28 19.83
N LEU A 237 1.78 -14.29 19.87
CA LEU A 237 0.71 -14.12 18.87
C LEU A 237 1.14 -13.29 17.66
N PHE A 238 2.39 -12.89 17.57
CA PHE A 238 2.91 -12.27 16.34
C PHE A 238 3.25 -13.32 15.29
N GLY A 239 2.93 -13.01 14.04
CA GLY A 239 3.14 -13.88 12.92
C GLY A 239 4.62 -14.01 12.52
N ASN A 240 4.95 -15.15 11.92
CA ASN A 240 6.30 -15.48 11.52
C ASN A 240 6.35 -16.12 10.13
N THR A 241 5.29 -15.93 9.33
CA THR A 241 5.17 -16.58 8.03
C THR A 241 4.68 -15.64 6.95
N MET A 242 5.02 -15.96 5.73
CA MET A 242 4.37 -15.46 4.51
C MET A 242 3.87 -16.65 3.70
N VAL A 243 2.79 -16.48 2.98
CA VAL A 243 2.21 -17.56 2.17
C VAL A 243 2.25 -17.20 0.69
N MET A 244 2.85 -18.06 -0.09
CA MET A 244 2.81 -17.98 -1.55
C MET A 244 1.63 -18.79 -2.08
N TRP A 245 0.78 -18.15 -2.84
CA TRP A 245 -0.42 -18.71 -3.45
C TRP A 245 -0.30 -18.73 -4.96
N ASN A 246 -0.92 -19.70 -5.57
CA ASN A 246 -1.21 -19.67 -7.00
C ASN A 246 -2.35 -18.67 -7.26
N LEU A 247 -2.07 -17.62 -7.98
CA LEU A 247 -3.02 -16.53 -8.22
C LEU A 247 -4.28 -16.98 -9.00
N LYS A 248 -4.15 -17.95 -9.92
CA LYS A 248 -5.28 -18.43 -10.73
C LYS A 248 -6.18 -19.40 -9.97
N THR A 249 -5.60 -20.27 -9.15
CA THR A 249 -6.35 -21.30 -8.42
C THR A 249 -6.71 -20.87 -7.01
N MET A 250 -6.08 -19.82 -6.49
CA MET A 250 -6.19 -19.35 -5.11
C MET A 250 -5.91 -20.47 -4.08
N GLN A 251 -4.95 -21.34 -4.40
CA GLN A 251 -4.46 -22.38 -3.51
C GLN A 251 -3.09 -22.01 -2.94
N PRO A 252 -2.84 -22.20 -1.64
CA PRO A 252 -1.51 -21.98 -1.06
C PRO A 252 -0.53 -23.03 -1.58
N GLU A 253 0.60 -22.61 -2.12
CA GLU A 253 1.61 -23.49 -2.70
C GLU A 253 2.83 -23.69 -1.80
N GLN A 254 3.14 -22.65 -1.00
CA GLN A 254 4.30 -22.68 -0.11
C GLN A 254 4.10 -21.72 1.05
N ILE A 255 4.60 -22.11 2.23
CA ILE A 255 4.74 -21.19 3.36
C ILE A 255 6.24 -20.90 3.53
N LEU A 256 6.56 -19.62 3.72
CA LEU A 256 7.91 -19.12 3.96
C LEU A 256 8.03 -18.71 5.42
N ALA A 257 9.12 -19.10 6.07
CA ALA A 257 9.45 -18.61 7.40
C ALA A 257 10.04 -17.20 7.29
N VAL A 258 9.35 -16.23 7.88
CA VAL A 258 9.77 -14.82 7.96
C VAL A 258 9.48 -14.33 9.37
N PRO A 259 10.36 -14.63 10.33
CA PRO A 259 10.14 -14.28 11.73
C PRO A 259 10.19 -12.76 11.95
N GLY A 260 9.40 -12.29 12.90
CA GLY A 260 9.40 -10.89 13.31
C GLY A 260 8.24 -10.06 12.81
N ALA A 261 7.12 -10.68 12.50
CA ALA A 261 5.88 -10.02 12.07
C ALA A 261 6.03 -9.28 10.72
N PRO A 262 6.08 -10.01 9.59
CA PRO A 262 6.13 -9.39 8.27
C PRO A 262 4.85 -8.60 7.98
N LEU A 263 5.01 -7.36 7.50
CA LEU A 263 3.92 -6.43 7.22
C LEU A 263 3.68 -6.27 5.71
N GLU A 264 3.88 -5.07 5.21
CA GLU A 264 3.62 -4.69 3.83
C GLU A 264 4.53 -5.42 2.84
N ILE A 265 4.00 -5.72 1.65
CA ILE A 265 4.70 -6.46 0.60
C ILE A 265 4.73 -5.63 -0.67
N ARG A 266 5.88 -5.57 -1.34
CA ARG A 266 5.98 -4.98 -2.68
C ARG A 266 6.68 -5.92 -3.64
N TRP A 267 6.02 -6.18 -4.79
CA TRP A 267 6.65 -6.87 -5.91
C TRP A 267 7.47 -5.89 -6.74
N ALA A 268 8.65 -6.32 -7.16
CA ALA A 268 9.35 -5.68 -8.26
C ALA A 268 8.62 -6.02 -9.56
N LEU A 269 7.91 -5.04 -10.13
CA LEU A 269 7.05 -5.23 -11.31
C LEU A 269 7.76 -5.07 -12.67
N PRO A 270 8.90 -4.35 -12.81
CA PRO A 270 9.58 -4.26 -14.11
C PRO A 270 9.87 -5.62 -14.73
N GLU A 271 9.83 -5.68 -16.06
CA GLU A 271 10.12 -6.92 -16.79
C GLU A 271 11.48 -7.50 -16.41
N GLY A 272 11.54 -8.81 -16.24
CA GLY A 272 12.74 -9.52 -15.81
C GLY A 272 12.95 -9.56 -14.29
N GLN A 273 12.27 -8.74 -13.51
CA GLN A 273 12.31 -8.82 -12.04
C GLN A 273 11.48 -10.00 -11.55
N ASN A 274 11.97 -10.71 -10.54
CA ASN A 274 11.38 -11.96 -10.05
C ASN A 274 11.39 -12.03 -8.53
N TRP A 275 11.24 -10.91 -7.84
CA TRP A 275 11.35 -10.84 -6.40
C TRP A 275 10.29 -9.90 -5.80
N ALA A 276 10.02 -10.11 -4.53
CA ALA A 276 9.26 -9.20 -3.69
C ALA A 276 10.08 -8.84 -2.45
N ILE A 277 9.71 -7.76 -1.79
CA ILE A 277 10.32 -7.31 -0.55
C ILE A 277 9.24 -7.05 0.49
N THR A 278 9.57 -7.30 1.75
CA THR A 278 8.75 -6.96 2.91
C THR A 278 9.64 -6.47 4.05
N ALA A 279 9.04 -5.79 5.02
CA ALA A 279 9.68 -5.41 6.26
C ALA A 279 9.07 -6.17 7.44
N THR A 280 9.87 -6.49 8.45
CA THR A 280 9.40 -7.12 9.68
C THR A 280 9.38 -6.12 10.83
N ALA A 281 8.21 -5.96 11.46
CA ALA A 281 7.97 -4.94 12.47
C ALA A 281 8.84 -5.10 13.73
N LEU A 282 8.95 -6.33 14.24
CA LEU A 282 9.61 -6.59 15.51
C LEU A 282 11.12 -6.79 15.40
N THR A 283 11.60 -7.28 14.25
CA THR A 283 13.04 -7.50 14.03
C THR A 283 13.71 -6.42 13.20
N SER A 284 12.91 -5.48 12.66
CA SER A 284 13.38 -4.33 11.87
C SER A 284 14.34 -4.74 10.75
N GLN A 285 13.89 -5.72 9.93
CA GLN A 285 14.65 -6.28 8.82
C GLN A 285 13.88 -6.14 7.52
N LEU A 286 14.59 -5.86 6.42
CA LEU A 286 14.11 -6.10 5.07
C LEU A 286 14.30 -7.56 4.70
N TRP A 287 13.26 -8.18 4.14
CA TRP A 287 13.26 -9.56 3.67
C TRP A 287 13.01 -9.62 2.17
N LEU A 288 13.91 -10.26 1.44
CA LEU A 288 13.79 -10.53 0.02
C LEU A 288 13.13 -11.89 -0.20
N VAL A 289 12.07 -11.93 -1.01
CA VAL A 289 11.39 -13.15 -1.44
C VAL A 289 11.64 -13.36 -2.92
N LYS A 290 12.36 -14.43 -3.29
CA LYS A 290 12.66 -14.77 -4.69
C LYS A 290 12.72 -16.28 -4.91
N ARG A 291 12.65 -16.72 -6.16
CA ARG A 291 12.89 -18.15 -6.50
C ARG A 291 14.38 -18.45 -6.56
N ASP A 292 14.76 -19.61 -6.03
CA ASP A 292 16.09 -20.18 -6.22
C ASP A 292 16.25 -20.80 -7.63
N ALA A 293 17.43 -21.32 -7.94
CA ALA A 293 17.73 -21.95 -9.22
C ALA A 293 16.85 -23.19 -9.52
N ARG A 294 16.21 -23.78 -8.51
CA ARG A 294 15.27 -24.90 -8.64
C ARG A 294 13.82 -24.44 -8.82
N GLY A 295 13.58 -23.11 -8.85
CA GLY A 295 12.25 -22.54 -8.96
C GLY A 295 11.45 -22.52 -7.64
N ILE A 296 12.08 -22.80 -6.50
CA ILE A 296 11.45 -22.82 -5.18
C ILE A 296 11.58 -21.42 -4.56
N TRP A 297 10.50 -20.92 -3.99
CA TRP A 297 10.52 -19.63 -3.30
C TRP A 297 11.34 -19.68 -2.03
N GLN A 298 12.17 -18.68 -1.83
CA GLN A 298 13.01 -18.50 -0.65
C GLN A 298 12.76 -17.10 -0.08
N ALA A 299 12.78 -16.99 1.24
CA ALA A 299 12.79 -15.72 1.95
C ALA A 299 14.12 -15.59 2.69
N LYS A 300 14.75 -14.41 2.59
CA LYS A 300 16.04 -14.12 3.23
C LYS A 300 16.02 -12.69 3.73
N ASP A 301 16.47 -12.47 4.97
CA ASP A 301 16.79 -11.14 5.49
C ASP A 301 18.00 -10.57 4.74
N VAL A 302 17.91 -9.32 4.31
CA VAL A 302 18.90 -8.71 3.43
C VAL A 302 19.47 -7.38 3.94
N ALA A 303 18.75 -6.68 4.82
CA ALA A 303 19.25 -5.46 5.46
C ALA A 303 18.49 -5.15 6.75
N ALA A 304 19.17 -4.53 7.71
CA ALA A 304 18.55 -3.92 8.87
C ALA A 304 17.91 -2.57 8.50
N ILE A 305 16.85 -2.19 9.22
CA ILE A 305 16.18 -0.90 9.11
C ILE A 305 16.41 -0.13 10.41
N GLY A 306 17.10 1.01 10.33
CA GLY A 306 17.46 1.79 11.50
C GLY A 306 18.35 1.00 12.49
N ASP A 307 18.07 1.15 13.79
CA ASP A 307 18.73 0.40 14.85
C ASP A 307 17.77 -0.70 15.39
N PRO A 308 17.91 -1.97 14.97
CA PRO A 308 17.02 -3.05 15.38
C PRO A 308 16.95 -3.28 16.89
N THR A 309 18.00 -2.87 17.64
CA THR A 309 18.02 -3.02 19.11
C THR A 309 17.02 -2.11 19.82
N LYS A 310 16.57 -1.05 19.15
CA LYS A 310 15.56 -0.10 19.62
C LYS A 310 14.15 -0.40 19.12
N ILE A 311 14.02 -1.42 18.27
CA ILE A 311 12.74 -1.81 17.64
C ILE A 311 12.02 -0.58 17.05
N PRO A 312 12.57 0.05 16.00
CA PRO A 312 11.97 1.25 15.42
C PRO A 312 10.58 1.01 14.82
N LEU A 313 10.18 -0.24 14.66
CA LEU A 313 8.88 -0.70 14.18
C LEU A 313 8.61 -0.24 12.74
N PRO A 314 9.25 -0.83 11.71
CA PRO A 314 8.88 -0.60 10.32
C PRO A 314 7.43 -0.97 10.08
N VAL A 315 6.66 -0.08 9.46
CA VAL A 315 5.19 -0.24 9.31
C VAL A 315 4.72 -0.19 7.87
N ASP A 316 5.32 0.66 7.03
CA ASP A 316 4.96 0.72 5.60
C ASP A 316 6.18 0.89 4.72
N ILE A 317 6.06 0.39 3.49
CA ILE A 317 7.09 0.46 2.46
C ILE A 317 6.50 0.87 1.11
N SER A 318 7.25 1.64 0.33
CA SER A 318 6.88 2.02 -1.03
C SER A 318 8.07 1.85 -1.96
N ILE A 319 7.93 0.98 -2.99
CA ILE A 319 8.98 0.69 -3.96
C ILE A 319 8.89 1.67 -5.13
N THR A 320 10.04 2.09 -5.67
CA THR A 320 10.06 2.89 -6.90
C THR A 320 9.62 2.06 -8.10
N SER A 321 9.05 2.70 -9.12
CA SER A 321 8.51 2.03 -10.30
C SER A 321 9.55 1.23 -11.09
N ASP A 322 10.82 1.63 -11.03
CA ASP A 322 11.96 0.91 -11.61
C ASP A 322 12.51 -0.19 -10.69
N ALA A 323 11.92 -0.34 -9.50
CA ALA A 323 12.31 -1.26 -8.45
C ALA A 323 13.76 -1.08 -7.96
N LYS A 324 14.33 0.13 -8.09
CA LYS A 324 15.70 0.43 -7.62
C LYS A 324 15.76 1.20 -6.32
N GLY A 325 14.63 1.66 -5.81
CA GLY A 325 14.52 2.38 -4.56
C GLY A 325 13.37 1.88 -3.70
N LEU A 326 13.51 2.02 -2.40
CA LEU A 326 12.50 1.65 -1.42
C LEU A 326 12.45 2.67 -0.30
N TRP A 327 11.28 3.25 -0.10
CA TRP A 327 10.95 4.01 1.10
C TRP A 327 10.46 3.09 2.19
N VAL A 328 10.86 3.34 3.41
CA VAL A 328 10.43 2.62 4.61
C VAL A 328 10.15 3.63 5.71
N ASN A 329 8.98 3.55 6.34
CA ASN A 329 8.68 4.33 7.54
C ASN A 329 8.81 3.47 8.78
N THR A 330 9.41 4.05 9.82
CA THR A 330 9.50 3.46 11.16
C THR A 330 8.70 4.28 12.16
N PHE A 331 7.75 3.60 12.81
CA PHE A 331 6.70 4.23 13.59
C PHE A 331 7.19 4.76 14.96
N MET A 332 8.07 4.00 15.64
CA MET A 332 8.46 4.32 17.01
C MET A 332 9.43 5.49 17.12
N ASP A 333 10.26 5.69 16.11
CA ASP A 333 11.25 6.77 16.07
C ASP A 333 10.91 7.89 15.07
N GLY A 334 9.81 7.72 14.32
CA GLY A 334 9.30 8.74 13.41
C GLY A 334 10.21 9.02 12.20
N THR A 335 10.93 7.99 11.74
CA THR A 335 11.94 8.15 10.69
C THR A 335 11.45 7.57 9.35
N THR A 336 11.72 8.29 8.28
CA THR A 336 11.57 7.84 6.90
C THR A 336 12.94 7.50 6.34
N HIS A 337 13.11 6.26 5.87
CA HIS A 337 14.35 5.73 5.31
C HIS A 337 14.21 5.53 3.81
N TYR A 338 15.31 5.65 3.06
CA TYR A 338 15.39 5.30 1.65
C TYR A 338 16.55 4.33 1.40
N PHE A 339 16.22 3.21 0.77
CA PHE A 339 17.18 2.16 0.42
C PHE A 339 17.38 2.11 -1.09
N ASP A 340 18.65 2.05 -1.52
CA ASP A 340 19.04 1.66 -2.87
C ASP A 340 18.88 0.14 -3.02
N LEU A 341 18.00 -0.27 -3.92
CA LEU A 341 17.72 -1.66 -4.29
C LEU A 341 18.34 -2.08 -5.63
N SER A 342 19.33 -1.34 -6.16
CA SER A 342 20.02 -1.73 -7.40
C SER A 342 20.57 -3.15 -7.33
N ASN A 343 20.93 -3.62 -6.14
CA ASN A 343 21.13 -5.02 -5.81
C ASN A 343 20.18 -5.42 -4.67
N PRO A 344 19.03 -6.06 -4.95
CA PRO A 344 18.04 -6.39 -3.93
C PRO A 344 18.52 -7.44 -2.91
N GLU A 345 19.62 -8.14 -3.17
CA GLU A 345 20.25 -9.05 -2.19
C GLU A 345 21.12 -8.32 -1.16
N HIS A 346 21.48 -7.08 -1.43
CA HIS A 346 22.29 -6.22 -0.58
C HIS A 346 21.79 -4.78 -0.64
N PRO A 347 20.56 -4.51 -0.15
CA PRO A 347 20.02 -3.15 -0.06
C PRO A 347 20.94 -2.26 0.78
N ARG A 348 21.04 -0.98 0.40
CA ARG A 348 21.85 -0.01 1.16
C ARG A 348 20.97 1.16 1.54
N GLU A 349 20.88 1.47 2.82
CA GLU A 349 20.30 2.73 3.28
C GLU A 349 21.18 3.88 2.78
N THR A 350 20.59 4.78 2.00
CA THR A 350 21.29 5.93 1.42
C THR A 350 20.78 7.26 1.95
N TYR A 351 19.62 7.24 2.61
CA TYR A 351 19.02 8.40 3.23
C TYR A 351 18.12 8.00 4.38
N SER A 352 18.10 8.82 5.44
CA SER A 352 17.12 8.76 6.51
C SER A 352 16.88 10.14 7.12
N LYS A 353 15.64 10.38 7.54
CA LYS A 353 15.22 11.66 8.13
C LYS A 353 14.11 11.44 9.12
N HIS A 354 14.19 12.08 10.29
CA HIS A 354 13.03 12.20 11.17
C HIS A 354 12.01 13.10 10.48
N THR A 355 10.84 12.55 10.18
CA THR A 355 9.79 13.24 9.39
C THR A 355 8.54 13.55 10.20
N GLY A 356 8.46 13.11 11.44
CA GLY A 356 7.37 13.40 12.38
C GLY A 356 7.20 12.31 13.41
N SER A 357 6.52 12.61 14.52
CA SER A 357 6.18 11.60 15.51
C SER A 357 5.25 10.56 14.89
N GLN A 358 5.58 9.27 15.07
CA GLN A 358 4.73 8.17 14.63
C GLN A 358 4.37 8.19 13.14
N VAL A 359 5.34 8.52 12.28
CA VAL A 359 5.15 8.42 10.83
C VAL A 359 4.76 7.00 10.45
N ASN A 360 3.70 6.84 9.65
CA ASN A 360 3.13 5.55 9.31
C ASN A 360 3.19 5.28 7.80
N MET A 361 2.15 5.68 7.03
CA MET A 361 2.09 5.35 5.62
C MET A 361 3.06 6.20 4.78
N VAL A 362 3.63 5.59 3.75
CA VAL A 362 4.45 6.25 2.74
C VAL A 362 3.94 5.94 1.34
N SER A 363 3.70 6.97 0.55
CA SER A 363 3.33 6.84 -0.86
C SER A 363 4.14 7.81 -1.72
N GLN A 364 4.47 7.38 -2.93
CA GLN A 364 5.17 8.22 -3.91
C GLN A 364 4.17 8.80 -4.91
N SER A 365 4.40 10.04 -5.35
CA SER A 365 3.72 10.59 -6.51
C SER A 365 3.96 9.74 -7.74
N TRP A 366 3.05 9.80 -8.72
CA TRP A 366 3.16 8.97 -9.93
C TRP A 366 4.42 9.23 -10.76
N ASP A 367 4.98 10.43 -10.66
CA ASP A 367 6.24 10.80 -11.30
C ASP A 367 7.49 10.51 -10.43
N GLY A 368 7.30 10.04 -9.20
CA GLY A 368 8.38 9.71 -8.26
C GLY A 368 9.08 10.92 -7.62
N HIS A 369 8.63 12.14 -7.90
CA HIS A 369 9.28 13.37 -7.41
C HIS A 369 8.73 13.88 -6.07
N ARG A 370 7.65 13.30 -5.57
CA ARG A 370 7.09 13.64 -4.26
C ARG A 370 6.87 12.39 -3.40
N VAL A 371 7.06 12.57 -2.11
CA VAL A 371 6.80 11.55 -1.09
C VAL A 371 5.77 12.12 -0.12
N TYR A 372 4.73 11.34 0.11
CA TYR A 372 3.64 11.69 1.01
C TYR A 372 3.66 10.77 2.22
N LEU A 373 3.52 11.35 3.38
CA LEU A 373 3.57 10.66 4.66
C LEU A 373 2.33 10.99 5.48
N THR A 374 1.76 9.98 6.16
CA THR A 374 0.76 10.20 7.20
C THR A 374 1.27 9.70 8.54
N SER A 375 0.67 10.18 9.60
CA SER A 375 0.83 9.68 10.96
C SER A 375 -0.20 8.61 11.29
N SER A 376 -0.47 8.15 12.39
CA SER A 376 -1.53 7.23 12.83
C SER A 376 -1.44 5.81 12.25
N LEU A 377 -1.20 4.86 13.11
CA LEU A 377 -1.22 3.44 12.82
C LEU A 377 -2.54 2.80 13.29
N LEU A 378 -2.80 2.87 14.57
CA LEU A 378 -4.04 2.46 15.22
C LEU A 378 -4.31 3.40 16.38
N SER A 379 -5.57 3.75 16.61
CA SER A 379 -5.95 4.67 17.69
C SER A 379 -5.47 4.22 19.07
N ARG A 380 -5.28 2.92 19.26
CA ARG A 380 -4.80 2.32 20.51
C ARG A 380 -3.28 2.27 20.61
N TRP A 381 -2.57 2.45 19.50
CA TRP A 381 -1.11 2.39 19.41
C TRP A 381 -0.48 3.77 19.23
N ASP A 382 -1.25 4.73 18.75
CA ASP A 382 -0.81 6.10 18.59
C ASP A 382 -0.54 6.74 19.95
N LYS A 383 0.49 7.57 20.03
CA LYS A 383 0.74 8.41 21.20
C LYS A 383 -0.36 9.44 21.37
N GLN A 384 -0.43 10.01 22.55
CA GLN A 384 -1.39 11.04 22.91
C GLN A 384 -0.68 12.22 23.61
N GLY A 385 -1.35 13.34 23.65
CA GLY A 385 -0.81 14.57 24.21
C GLY A 385 0.07 15.32 23.20
N LYS A 386 1.12 15.96 23.68
CA LYS A 386 1.98 16.82 22.85
C LYS A 386 2.76 16.09 21.75
N ASP A 387 2.94 14.78 21.90
CA ASP A 387 3.65 13.96 20.93
C ASP A 387 2.70 13.32 19.91
N ASP A 388 1.39 13.63 19.99
CA ASP A 388 0.35 13.14 19.09
C ASP A 388 0.20 14.08 17.89
N GLU A 389 1.16 14.02 16.99
CA GLU A 389 1.09 14.74 15.71
C GLU A 389 0.19 13.99 14.74
N GLN A 390 -0.84 14.64 14.19
CA GLN A 390 -1.72 14.09 13.18
C GLN A 390 -1.58 14.88 11.89
N PHE A 391 -0.90 14.30 10.91
CA PHE A 391 -0.52 15.02 9.70
C PHE A 391 -0.65 14.21 8.42
N LEU A 392 -0.85 14.92 7.30
CA LEU A 392 -0.35 14.56 5.98
C LEU A 392 0.79 15.51 5.64
N ARG A 393 1.99 14.99 5.41
CA ARG A 393 3.15 15.75 4.94
C ARG A 393 3.52 15.33 3.53
N ALA A 394 3.70 16.30 2.64
CA ALA A 394 4.23 16.09 1.30
C ALA A 394 5.63 16.71 1.21
N PHE A 395 6.55 15.97 0.64
CA PHE A 395 7.94 16.39 0.42
C PHE A 395 8.27 16.28 -1.07
N GLN A 396 9.09 17.19 -1.57
CA GLN A 396 9.80 17.00 -2.85
C GLN A 396 11.02 16.10 -2.61
N TRP A 397 11.26 15.19 -3.54
CA TRP A 397 12.43 14.33 -3.56
C TRP A 397 13.28 14.62 -4.78
N ASP A 398 14.53 15.00 -4.60
CA ASP A 398 15.48 15.31 -5.67
C ASP A 398 16.49 14.18 -5.97
N GLY A 399 16.27 13.02 -5.34
CA GLY A 399 17.21 11.88 -5.38
C GLY A 399 18.18 11.83 -4.22
N HIS A 400 18.24 12.87 -3.39
CA HIS A 400 19.19 13.00 -2.29
C HIS A 400 18.55 13.52 -1.00
N GLU A 401 17.56 14.40 -1.07
CA GLU A 401 16.94 15.01 0.10
C GLU A 401 15.43 15.22 -0.06
N LEU A 402 14.72 15.06 1.07
CA LEU A 402 13.31 15.43 1.22
C LEU A 402 13.21 16.90 1.65
N THR A 403 12.66 17.75 0.77
CA THR A 403 12.33 19.15 1.08
C THR A 403 10.81 19.30 1.27
N PRO A 404 10.31 20.00 2.32
CA PRO A 404 8.88 20.18 2.55
C PRO A 404 8.17 20.84 1.36
N ALA A 405 7.04 20.29 0.92
CA ALA A 405 6.18 20.87 -0.09
C ALA A 405 4.92 21.50 0.52
N PHE A 406 4.18 20.71 1.32
CA PHE A 406 3.07 21.19 2.13
C PHE A 406 2.78 20.22 3.28
N GLU A 407 2.01 20.71 4.25
CA GLU A 407 1.51 19.93 5.39
C GLU A 407 0.05 20.28 5.67
N ILE A 408 -0.72 19.23 6.02
CA ILE A 408 -2.06 19.38 6.61
C ILE A 408 -1.97 18.87 8.05
N ASP A 409 -2.23 19.74 9.00
CA ASP A 409 -2.39 19.39 10.41
C ASP A 409 -3.85 18.94 10.64
N PHE A 410 -4.06 17.65 10.77
CA PHE A 410 -5.38 17.04 10.89
C PHE A 410 -6.06 17.38 12.22
N SER A 411 -5.28 17.60 13.28
CA SER A 411 -5.81 18.02 14.57
C SER A 411 -6.34 19.46 14.50
N LYS A 412 -5.57 20.36 13.91
CA LYS A 412 -5.97 21.77 13.74
C LYS A 412 -7.17 21.91 12.80
N GLU A 413 -7.21 21.14 11.72
CA GLU A 413 -8.32 21.13 10.76
C GLU A 413 -9.54 20.34 11.27
N GLN A 414 -9.48 19.79 12.50
CA GLN A 414 -10.55 19.01 13.13
C GLN A 414 -11.00 17.81 12.27
N LEU A 415 -10.04 17.10 11.68
CA LEU A 415 -10.29 15.99 10.74
C LEU A 415 -10.22 14.63 11.40
N GLY A 416 -9.35 14.44 12.37
CA GLY A 416 -9.11 13.16 13.04
C GLY A 416 -7.69 12.64 12.84
N ARG A 417 -7.51 11.31 12.72
CA ARG A 417 -6.23 10.64 12.59
C ARG A 417 -6.05 10.11 11.17
N PRO A 418 -5.13 10.68 10.35
CA PRO A 418 -4.92 10.26 8.97
C PRO A 418 -4.15 8.94 8.92
N HIS A 419 -4.68 7.94 8.20
CA HIS A 419 -4.02 6.68 8.03
C HIS A 419 -3.59 6.47 6.57
N HIS A 420 -4.39 5.84 5.74
CA HIS A 420 -4.01 5.47 4.38
C HIS A 420 -4.33 6.57 3.36
N MET A 421 -3.54 6.64 2.29
CA MET A 421 -3.73 7.61 1.22
C MET A 421 -3.74 6.98 -0.16
N LYS A 422 -4.51 7.56 -1.08
CA LYS A 422 -4.58 7.20 -2.50
C LYS A 422 -4.66 8.43 -3.38
N PHE A 423 -4.19 8.33 -4.62
CA PHE A 423 -4.10 9.45 -5.54
C PHE A 423 -5.10 9.33 -6.69
N THR A 424 -5.60 10.47 -7.16
CA THR A 424 -6.42 10.59 -8.39
C THR A 424 -5.99 11.80 -9.19
N ALA A 425 -6.42 11.85 -10.46
CA ALA A 425 -6.24 13.00 -11.33
C ALA A 425 -7.54 13.34 -12.06
N ASN A 426 -7.64 14.57 -12.54
CA ASN A 426 -8.77 15.00 -13.33
C ASN A 426 -8.89 14.19 -14.63
N PRO A 427 -10.08 13.67 -14.99
CA PRO A 427 -10.28 12.90 -16.20
C PRO A 427 -9.88 13.65 -17.48
N SER A 428 -10.11 14.96 -17.55
CA SER A 428 -9.73 15.80 -18.68
C SER A 428 -8.22 15.86 -18.89
N ARG A 429 -7.44 15.85 -17.81
CA ARG A 429 -5.98 15.81 -17.87
C ARG A 429 -5.48 14.44 -18.33
N LEU A 430 -6.08 13.36 -17.83
CA LEU A 430 -5.76 12.01 -18.27
C LEU A 430 -6.06 11.82 -19.75
N ALA A 431 -7.18 12.34 -20.26
CA ALA A 431 -7.56 12.29 -21.67
C ALA A 431 -6.57 13.07 -22.56
N SER A 432 -6.09 14.24 -22.14
CA SER A 432 -5.09 15.03 -22.88
C SER A 432 -3.74 14.33 -23.02
N LEU A 433 -3.35 13.54 -22.02
CA LEU A 433 -2.10 12.76 -22.03
C LEU A 433 -2.18 11.50 -22.91
N THR A 434 -3.39 11.01 -23.19
CA THR A 434 -3.60 9.80 -24.02
C THR A 434 -3.90 10.10 -25.48
N GLY A 435 -4.12 11.36 -25.87
CA GLY A 435 -4.52 11.73 -27.23
C GLY A 435 -5.90 11.21 -27.64
N THR A 436 -6.67 10.68 -26.71
CA THR A 436 -8.04 10.19 -26.92
C THR A 436 -9.04 11.24 -26.44
N SER A 437 -9.72 11.92 -27.38
CA SER A 437 -10.94 12.66 -27.06
C SER A 437 -12.02 11.64 -26.65
N LEU A 438 -12.50 11.75 -25.42
CA LEU A 438 -13.72 11.07 -24.99
C LEU A 438 -14.90 11.74 -25.71
N HIS A 439 -15.44 11.09 -26.72
CA HIS A 439 -16.76 11.39 -27.33
C HIS A 439 -17.84 10.57 -26.63
#